data_083100bc03eb83d07f4be8b09e6f21ef
#
_entry.id   083100bc03eb83d07f4be8b09e6f21ef
#
_cell.length_a   1.000
_cell.length_b   1.000
_cell.length_c   1.000
_cell.angle_alpha   90.00
_cell.angle_beta   90.00
_cell.angle_gamma   90.00
#
_symmetry.space_group_name_H-M   'P 1'
#
loop_
_entity.id
_entity.type
_entity.pdbx_description
1 polymer ?
#
loop_
_entity_poly.entity_id
_entity_poly.type
_entity_poly.pdbx_seq_one_letter_code
_entity_poly.pdbx_strand_id
1 'polypeptide(L)'
;DVAPSRGLGDVYKRQEWKNALSSVKGVYCITDRSTGQLYIGSATGDIAGIWQRWSSYADVTNLTGGNKAFEELKNNGADYIVENFSYSILEIFDMRTKREDIIQRESYWKRVFQTIKYGMNNN
;
A
#
# COMPACT_ATOMS: atom_id res chain seq x y z
N ASP A 1 -3.28 11.15 4.10
CA ASP A 1 -2.88 11.12 2.72
C ASP A 1 -1.41 10.89 2.47
N VAL A 2 -0.56 11.28 3.37
CA VAL A 2 0.87 11.22 3.18
C VAL A 2 1.45 9.99 3.85
N ALA A 3 2.41 9.36 3.18
CA ALA A 3 3.10 8.21 3.73
C ALA A 3 3.75 8.55 5.06
N PRO A 4 3.62 7.68 6.05
CA PRO A 4 4.38 7.86 7.27
C PRO A 4 5.84 7.72 6.94
N SER A 5 6.64 8.62 7.35
CA SER A 5 7.99 8.36 7.32
C SER A 5 8.86 8.82 6.31
N ARG A 6 9.22 9.96 6.44
CA ARG A 6 10.43 10.38 5.82
C ARG A 6 11.07 11.36 6.72
N GLY A 7 12.24 11.08 7.15
CA GLY A 7 13.02 11.98 7.93
C GLY A 7 12.89 11.78 9.44
N LEU A 8 13.76 12.48 10.16
CA LEU A 8 13.94 12.28 11.60
C LEU A 8 12.80 12.80 12.44
N GLY A 9 12.13 13.86 11.97
CA GLY A 9 10.98 14.41 12.67
C GLY A 9 9.78 13.50 12.72
N ASP A 10 9.81 12.43 11.92
CA ASP A 10 8.67 11.54 11.77
C ASP A 10 8.66 10.36 12.73
N VAL A 11 9.62 10.26 13.65
CA VAL A 11 9.69 9.11 14.56
C VAL A 11 8.40 8.98 15.36
N TYR A 12 7.92 10.08 15.95
CA TYR A 12 6.68 10.07 16.72
C TYR A 12 5.45 9.92 15.85
N LYS A 13 5.43 10.60 14.72
CA LYS A 13 4.34 10.44 13.75
C LYS A 13 4.26 9.02 13.24
N ARG A 14 5.39 8.39 13.01
CA ARG A 14 5.43 7.01 12.56
C ARG A 14 4.78 6.07 13.56
N GLN A 15 4.98 6.29 14.85
CA GLN A 15 4.34 5.50 15.88
C GLN A 15 2.82 5.71 15.89
N GLU A 16 2.38 6.94 15.73
CA GLU A 16 0.95 7.26 15.63
C GLU A 16 0.32 6.59 14.42
N TRP A 17 0.98 6.66 13.26
CA TRP A 17 0.52 5.99 12.05
C TRP A 17 0.44 4.49 12.23
N LYS A 18 1.45 3.91 12.84
CA LYS A 18 1.45 2.48 13.12
C LYS A 18 0.25 2.08 13.97
N ASN A 19 -0.01 2.83 15.02
CA ASN A 19 -1.14 2.54 15.91
C ASN A 19 -2.47 2.64 15.17
N ALA A 20 -2.66 3.71 14.41
CA ALA A 20 -3.89 3.93 13.67
C ALA A 20 -4.09 2.88 12.56
N LEU A 21 -3.06 2.63 11.78
CA LEU A 21 -3.17 1.73 10.63
C LEU A 21 -3.17 0.26 11.00
N SER A 22 -2.73 -0.08 12.21
CA SER A 22 -2.79 -1.45 12.70
C SER A 22 -4.18 -1.87 13.16
N SER A 23 -5.07 -0.92 13.36
CA SER A 23 -6.41 -1.20 13.90
C SER A 23 -7.52 -1.15 12.85
N VAL A 24 -7.19 -0.98 11.58
CA VAL A 24 -8.19 -0.89 10.52
C VAL A 24 -7.76 -1.72 9.31
N LYS A 25 -8.75 -2.19 8.58
CA LYS A 25 -8.58 -2.75 7.23
C LYS A 25 -8.88 -1.65 6.21
N GLY A 26 -8.54 -1.87 4.95
CA GLY A 26 -8.85 -0.85 3.97
C GLY A 26 -8.39 -1.15 2.57
N VAL A 27 -8.74 -0.23 1.69
CA VAL A 27 -8.24 -0.17 0.32
C VAL A 27 -7.34 1.05 0.20
N TYR A 28 -6.18 0.87 -0.40
CA TYR A 28 -5.19 1.93 -0.49
C TYR A 28 -4.64 2.04 -1.91
N CYS A 29 -3.96 3.15 -2.15
CA CYS A 29 -3.30 3.42 -3.42
C CYS A 29 -1.83 3.72 -3.15
N ILE A 30 -0.97 3.09 -3.91
CA ILE A 30 0.46 3.43 -3.93
C ILE A 30 0.74 4.13 -5.25
N THR A 31 1.36 5.30 -5.17
CA THR A 31 1.75 6.06 -6.35
C THR A 31 3.25 5.99 -6.53
N ASP A 32 3.68 5.60 -7.71
CA ASP A 32 5.08 5.76 -8.10
C ASP A 32 5.23 7.19 -8.62
N ARG A 33 5.85 8.06 -7.84
CA ARG A 33 5.95 9.48 -8.17
C ARG A 33 6.84 9.75 -9.38
N SER A 34 7.72 8.81 -9.73
CA SER A 34 8.59 9.01 -10.87
C SER A 34 7.88 8.75 -12.20
N THR A 35 6.85 7.94 -12.20
CA THR A 35 6.11 7.55 -13.42
C THR A 35 4.67 8.03 -13.43
N GLY A 36 4.11 8.32 -12.27
CA GLY A 36 2.69 8.61 -12.13
C GLY A 36 1.80 7.37 -12.11
N GLN A 37 2.37 6.17 -12.17
CA GLN A 37 1.59 4.94 -12.15
C GLN A 37 1.07 4.62 -10.77
N LEU A 38 -0.11 4.01 -10.72
CA LEU A 38 -0.80 3.68 -9.48
C LEU A 38 -0.92 2.18 -9.30
N TYR A 39 -0.88 1.78 -8.04
CA TYR A 39 -1.18 0.42 -7.61
C TYR A 39 -2.28 0.46 -6.55
N ILE A 40 -3.36 -0.28 -6.77
CA ILE A 40 -4.43 -0.40 -5.80
C ILE A 40 -4.25 -1.73 -5.05
N GLY A 41 -4.27 -1.64 -3.74
CA GLY A 41 -4.17 -2.82 -2.90
C GLY A 41 -5.18 -2.77 -1.77
N SER A 42 -5.28 -3.86 -1.06
CA SER A 42 -6.15 -3.93 0.11
C SER A 42 -5.45 -4.65 1.26
N ALA A 43 -5.87 -4.28 2.47
CA ALA A 43 -5.44 -4.94 3.69
C ALA A 43 -6.66 -5.62 4.29
N THR A 44 -6.67 -6.95 4.25
CA THR A 44 -7.80 -7.76 4.71
C THR A 44 -7.45 -8.64 5.89
N GLY A 45 -6.20 -8.63 6.33
CA GLY A 45 -5.72 -9.47 7.42
C GLY A 45 -6.26 -9.07 8.77
N ASP A 46 -6.40 -10.03 9.67
CA ASP A 46 -6.94 -9.79 11.00
C ASP A 46 -5.90 -9.24 11.98
N ILE A 47 -4.65 -9.19 11.58
CA ILE A 47 -3.54 -8.72 12.43
C ILE A 47 -2.84 -7.56 11.74
N ALA A 48 -2.74 -6.44 12.45
CA ALA A 48 -2.00 -5.25 12.04
C ALA A 48 -2.49 -4.57 10.75
N GLY A 49 -3.66 -4.96 10.23
CA GLY A 49 -4.40 -4.20 9.21
C GLY A 49 -3.57 -3.60 8.08
N ILE A 50 -3.81 -2.33 7.79
CA ILE A 50 -3.10 -1.60 6.72
C ILE A 50 -1.60 -1.52 7.01
N TRP A 51 -1.22 -1.35 8.27
CA TRP A 51 0.20 -1.23 8.63
C TRP A 51 1.01 -2.46 8.19
N GLN A 52 0.45 -3.65 8.36
CA GLN A 52 1.14 -4.87 7.96
C GLN A 52 1.50 -4.87 6.47
N ARG A 53 0.58 -4.40 5.64
CA ARG A 53 0.82 -4.34 4.19
C ARG A 53 1.84 -3.27 3.83
N TRP A 54 1.67 -2.07 4.38
CA TRP A 54 2.57 -0.96 4.06
C TRP A 54 4.00 -1.20 4.54
N SER A 55 4.14 -1.78 5.74
CA SER A 55 5.47 -2.08 6.24
C SER A 55 6.18 -3.15 5.40
N SER A 56 5.43 -4.09 4.82
CA SER A 56 6.03 -5.08 3.95
C SER A 56 6.55 -4.48 2.64
N TYR A 57 5.92 -3.44 2.13
CA TYR A 57 6.45 -2.75 0.95
C TYR A 57 7.70 -1.93 1.27
N ALA A 58 7.77 -1.38 2.46
CA ALA A 58 8.95 -0.64 2.90
C ALA A 58 10.15 -1.56 3.13
N ASP A 59 9.91 -2.82 3.46
CA ASP A 59 10.96 -3.83 3.59
C ASP A 59 11.20 -4.48 2.23
N VAL A 60 12.08 -3.87 1.45
CA VAL A 60 12.37 -4.33 0.09
C VAL A 60 13.03 -5.70 0.03
N THR A 61 13.51 -6.23 1.16
CA THR A 61 14.08 -7.56 1.20
C THR A 61 13.02 -8.64 1.34
N ASN A 62 11.79 -8.25 1.64
CA ASN A 62 10.70 -9.16 1.95
C ASN A 62 9.39 -8.70 1.31
N LEU A 63 9.44 -8.38 0.02
CA LEU A 63 8.24 -8.03 -0.72
C LEU A 63 7.33 -9.25 -0.84
N THR A 64 6.13 -9.13 -0.28
CA THR A 64 5.11 -10.16 -0.33
C THR A 64 4.02 -9.79 -1.32
N GLY A 65 3.18 -10.75 -1.66
CA GLY A 65 2.05 -10.49 -2.54
C GLY A 65 2.29 -10.77 -4.00
N GLY A 66 3.51 -11.19 -4.39
CA GLY A 66 3.81 -11.67 -5.73
C GLY A 66 3.60 -10.65 -6.85
N ASN A 67 3.67 -9.37 -6.56
CA ASN A 67 3.47 -8.36 -7.57
C ASN A 67 4.75 -8.20 -8.42
N LYS A 68 4.66 -8.54 -9.70
CA LYS A 68 5.80 -8.50 -10.60
C LYS A 68 6.37 -7.11 -10.81
N ALA A 69 5.51 -6.10 -10.84
CA ALA A 69 5.97 -4.73 -11.02
C ALA A 69 6.85 -4.31 -9.83
N PHE A 70 6.49 -4.71 -8.62
CA PHE A 70 7.29 -4.40 -7.44
C PHE A 70 8.61 -5.17 -7.43
N GLU A 71 8.61 -6.42 -7.90
CA GLU A 71 9.84 -7.20 -8.03
C GLU A 71 10.81 -6.57 -9.03
N GLU A 72 10.30 -6.06 -10.14
CA GLU A 72 11.11 -5.35 -11.11
C GLU A 72 11.72 -4.08 -10.51
N LEU A 73 10.94 -3.33 -9.74
CA LEU A 73 11.43 -2.13 -9.07
C LEU A 73 12.48 -2.47 -8.03
N LYS A 74 12.34 -3.59 -7.34
CA LYS A 74 13.35 -4.07 -6.40
C LYS A 74 14.68 -4.29 -7.10
N ASN A 75 14.67 -4.79 -8.32
CA ASN A 75 15.88 -5.03 -9.10
C ASN A 75 16.58 -3.74 -9.53
N ASN A 76 15.87 -2.61 -9.52
CA ASN A 76 16.44 -1.29 -9.80
C ASN A 76 17.08 -0.64 -8.58
N GLY A 77 17.12 -1.35 -7.45
CA GLY A 77 17.71 -0.87 -6.22
C GLY A 77 16.70 -0.64 -5.12
N ALA A 78 17.08 -0.94 -3.89
CA ALA A 78 16.20 -0.82 -2.73
C ALA A 78 15.68 0.59 -2.52
N ASP A 79 16.47 1.60 -2.88
CA ASP A 79 16.12 2.99 -2.63
C ASP A 79 14.99 3.50 -3.52
N TYR A 80 14.74 2.85 -4.65
CA TYR A 80 13.71 3.30 -5.57
C TYR A 80 12.35 3.37 -4.90
N ILE A 81 11.95 2.30 -4.22
CA ILE A 81 10.64 2.25 -3.55
C ILE A 81 10.57 3.29 -2.44
N VAL A 82 11.62 3.37 -1.63
CA VAL A 82 11.67 4.32 -0.51
C VAL A 82 11.55 5.76 -1.01
N GLU A 83 12.22 6.09 -2.10
CA GLU A 83 12.26 7.46 -2.61
C GLU A 83 11.05 7.84 -3.43
N ASN A 84 10.43 6.89 -4.12
CA ASN A 84 9.43 7.22 -5.14
C ASN A 84 8.00 6.81 -4.78
N PHE A 85 7.80 5.90 -3.83
CA PHE A 85 6.45 5.47 -3.49
C PHE A 85 5.82 6.39 -2.45
N SER A 86 4.59 6.77 -2.69
CA SER A 86 3.76 7.40 -1.68
C SER A 86 2.46 6.60 -1.51
N TYR A 87 1.92 6.63 -0.30
CA TYR A 87 0.80 5.78 0.10
C TYR A 87 -0.40 6.64 0.45
N SER A 88 -1.56 6.26 -0.06
CA SER A 88 -2.82 6.98 0.19
C SER A 88 -3.90 5.99 0.55
N ILE A 89 -4.78 6.37 1.45
CA ILE A 89 -5.91 5.54 1.85
C ILE A 89 -7.12 5.95 1.03
N LEU A 90 -7.77 4.98 0.40
CA LEU A 90 -9.00 5.22 -0.35
C LEU A 90 -10.23 4.95 0.51
N GLU A 91 -10.24 3.83 1.24
CA GLU A 91 -11.34 3.47 2.13
C GLU A 91 -10.81 2.76 3.37
N ILE A 92 -11.45 3.01 4.50
CA ILE A 92 -11.13 2.37 5.76
C ILE A 92 -12.31 1.48 6.17
N PHE A 93 -12.00 0.30 6.65
CA PHE A 93 -12.98 -0.66 7.14
C PHE A 93 -12.63 -1.13 8.54
N ASP A 94 -13.67 -1.41 9.32
CA ASP A 94 -13.54 -2.05 10.63
C ASP A 94 -12.83 -3.40 10.47
N MET A 95 -12.06 -3.79 11.49
CA MET A 95 -11.33 -5.07 11.47
C MET A 95 -12.24 -6.29 11.34
N ARG A 96 -13.53 -6.14 11.66
CA ARG A 96 -14.50 -7.23 11.52
C ARG A 96 -15.09 -7.34 10.12
N THR A 97 -14.77 -6.40 9.23
CA THR A 97 -15.28 -6.43 7.86
C THR A 97 -14.77 -7.66 7.13
N LYS A 98 -15.66 -8.31 6.38
CA LYS A 98 -15.32 -9.52 5.65
C LYS A 98 -14.35 -9.24 4.52
N ARG A 99 -13.42 -10.14 4.33
CA ARG A 99 -12.42 -10.04 3.27
C ARG A 99 -13.08 -9.84 1.89
N GLU A 100 -14.15 -10.58 1.60
CA GLU A 100 -14.81 -10.52 0.31
C GLU A 100 -15.34 -9.11 -0.01
N ASP A 101 -15.88 -8.43 1.00
CA ASP A 101 -16.42 -7.08 0.81
C ASP A 101 -15.31 -6.09 0.50
N ILE A 102 -14.16 -6.22 1.15
CA ILE A 102 -13.02 -5.36 0.92
C ILE A 102 -12.43 -5.62 -0.48
N ILE A 103 -12.34 -6.88 -0.88
CA ILE A 103 -11.83 -7.24 -2.21
C ILE A 103 -12.73 -6.68 -3.31
N GLN A 104 -14.04 -6.64 -3.11
CA GLN A 104 -14.94 -6.01 -4.08
C GLN A 104 -14.65 -4.52 -4.22
N ARG A 105 -14.36 -3.84 -3.12
CA ARG A 105 -14.00 -2.42 -3.16
C ARG A 105 -12.64 -2.21 -3.83
N GLU A 106 -11.68 -3.08 -3.57
CA GLU A 106 -10.40 -3.04 -4.28
C GLU A 106 -10.60 -3.15 -5.79
N SER A 107 -11.42 -4.10 -6.22
CA SER A 107 -11.73 -4.29 -7.64
C SER A 107 -12.41 -3.06 -8.24
N TYR A 108 -13.31 -2.42 -7.49
CA TYR A 108 -13.95 -1.19 -7.90
C TYR A 108 -12.92 -0.09 -8.20
N TRP A 109 -11.97 0.12 -7.29
CA TRP A 109 -10.96 1.17 -7.45
C TRP A 109 -9.98 0.85 -8.58
N LYS A 110 -9.66 -0.42 -8.79
CA LYS A 110 -8.85 -0.82 -9.94
C LYS A 110 -9.53 -0.43 -11.25
N ARG A 111 -10.85 -0.58 -11.33
CA ARG A 111 -11.61 -0.17 -12.52
C ARG A 111 -11.67 1.34 -12.66
N VAL A 112 -11.90 2.04 -11.56
CA VAL A 112 -11.97 3.51 -11.58
C VAL A 112 -10.66 4.11 -12.09
N PHE A 113 -9.54 3.64 -11.61
CA PHE A 113 -8.22 4.17 -11.98
C PHE A 113 -7.56 3.40 -13.11
N GLN A 114 -8.18 2.32 -13.60
CA GLN A 114 -7.65 1.50 -14.69
C GLN A 114 -6.21 1.05 -14.46
N THR A 115 -5.92 0.62 -13.24
CA THR A 115 -4.55 0.32 -12.83
C THR A 115 -4.01 -0.98 -13.41
N ILE A 116 -4.88 -1.86 -13.89
CA ILE A 116 -4.45 -3.08 -14.56
C ILE A 116 -3.89 -2.75 -15.95
N LYS A 117 -4.59 -1.86 -16.69
CA LYS A 117 -4.17 -1.50 -18.04
C LYS A 117 -3.06 -0.45 -18.06
N TYR A 118 -3.17 0.55 -17.20
CA TYR A 118 -2.28 1.72 -17.23
C TYR A 118 -1.43 1.91 -15.98
N GLY A 119 -1.57 1.05 -15.00
CA GLY A 119 -0.85 1.15 -13.75
C GLY A 119 -0.05 -0.09 -13.42
N MET A 120 0.16 -0.32 -12.15
CA MET A 120 1.05 -1.37 -11.65
C MET A 120 0.33 -2.64 -11.16
N ASN A 121 -0.98 -2.74 -11.34
CA ASN A 121 -1.69 -3.95 -10.97
C ASN A 121 -1.60 -5.00 -12.07
N ASN A 122 -1.32 -6.25 -11.68
CA ASN A 122 -1.26 -7.37 -12.61
C ASN A 122 -2.62 -8.02 -12.84
N ASN A 123 -3.51 -7.89 -11.86
CA ASN A 123 -4.85 -8.49 -11.93
C ASN A 123 -5.84 -7.76 -11.05
#